data_211e901aa6d9f7d2a011a5a9418c8956
#
_entry.id   211e901aa6d9f7d2a011a5a9418c8956
#
_cell.length_a   1.000
_cell.length_b   1.000
_cell.length_c   1.000
_cell.angle_alpha   90.00
_cell.angle_beta   90.00
_cell.angle_gamma   90.00
#
_symmetry.space_group_name_H-M   'P 1'
#
loop_
_entity.id
_entity.type
_entity.pdbx_description
1 polymer ?
#
loop_
_entity_poly.entity_id
_entity_poly.type
_entity_poly.pdbx_seq_one_letter_code
_entity_poly.pdbx_strand_id
1 'polypeptide(L)'
;LAQKAGDNVPHRITVRVHKTKELNHEYTQRSRSFLYVSIGATIARMLNLKSVRFYENGVISLNLPVCAQVVGGRATRTTHPRVMKGFQDLLSLVAGEPFAVENLYIWKTKADVVKVITDAGCHDLIKHSMTCTHTWEMTNQHTHCGGCSQCIDRRFAVLAAKADQHDPAEHYKFDVFTQSRDAQDQKKNVDKIMAAAYLERANQ
;
A
#
# COMPACT_ATOMS: atom_id res chain seq x y z
N LEU A 1 -13.60 -8.05 10.71
CA LEU A 1 -12.38 -8.28 11.51
C LEU A 1 -12.73 -8.80 12.90
N ALA A 2 -13.65 -8.17 13.63
CA ALA A 2 -14.03 -8.57 14.98
C ALA A 2 -14.49 -10.03 15.06
N GLN A 3 -15.31 -10.49 14.11
CA GLN A 3 -15.80 -11.87 14.08
C GLN A 3 -14.71 -12.94 13.86
N LYS A 4 -13.57 -12.57 13.27
CA LYS A 4 -12.45 -13.49 12.98
C LYS A 4 -11.35 -13.45 14.04
N ALA A 5 -11.30 -12.42 14.88
CA ALA A 5 -10.25 -12.23 15.87
C ALA A 5 -10.57 -12.88 17.24
N GLY A 6 -11.79 -13.37 17.45
CA GLY A 6 -12.21 -13.91 18.76
C GLY A 6 -11.97 -12.89 19.88
N ASP A 7 -11.37 -13.32 20.98
CA ASP A 7 -11.06 -12.46 22.14
C ASP A 7 -9.89 -11.49 21.87
N ASN A 8 -9.18 -11.63 20.77
CA ASN A 8 -8.03 -10.78 20.36
C ASN A 8 -8.43 -9.73 19.32
N VAL A 9 -9.57 -9.09 19.47
CA VAL A 9 -10.00 -8.01 18.56
C VAL A 9 -9.03 -6.84 18.65
N PRO A 10 -8.38 -6.43 17.54
CA PRO A 10 -7.48 -5.29 17.56
C PRO A 10 -8.24 -4.00 17.92
N HIS A 11 -7.74 -3.26 18.88
CA HIS A 11 -8.29 -1.95 19.21
C HIS A 11 -8.11 -0.99 18.05
N ARG A 12 -9.21 -0.43 17.55
CA ARG A 12 -9.19 0.59 16.52
C ARG A 12 -9.18 1.98 17.15
N ILE A 13 -8.11 2.72 16.94
CA ILE A 13 -7.99 4.11 17.36
C ILE A 13 -8.11 5.00 16.12
N THR A 14 -9.07 5.90 16.11
CA THR A 14 -9.29 6.83 15.00
C THR A 14 -8.74 8.21 15.40
N VAL A 15 -7.78 8.70 14.63
CA VAL A 15 -7.23 10.05 14.81
C VAL A 15 -7.68 10.91 13.63
N ARG A 16 -8.28 12.06 13.91
CA ARG A 16 -8.66 13.05 12.90
C ARG A 16 -7.60 14.16 12.87
N VAL A 17 -7.01 14.36 11.71
CA VAL A 17 -6.06 15.45 11.49
C VAL A 17 -6.76 16.52 10.65
N HIS A 18 -6.85 17.73 11.17
CA HIS A 18 -7.44 18.86 10.47
C HIS A 18 -6.34 19.80 9.99
N LYS A 19 -6.48 20.26 8.77
CA LYS A 19 -5.63 21.30 8.19
C LYS A 19 -6.38 22.62 8.21
N THR A 20 -5.72 23.70 8.63
CA THR A 20 -6.27 25.05 8.48
C THR A 20 -6.23 25.46 7.02
N LYS A 21 -7.21 26.27 6.56
CA LYS A 21 -7.31 26.72 5.16
C LYS A 21 -6.12 27.55 4.70
N GLU A 22 -5.42 28.16 5.63
CA GLU A 22 -4.31 29.08 5.41
C GLU A 22 -2.98 28.39 5.08
N LEU A 23 -2.85 27.10 5.39
CA LEU A 23 -1.63 26.34 5.12
C LEU A 23 -1.58 25.88 3.68
N ASN A 24 -0.45 26.12 3.01
CA ASN A 24 -0.18 25.66 1.66
C ASN A 24 -0.27 24.12 1.55
N HIS A 25 -0.70 23.64 0.40
CA HIS A 25 -0.72 22.22 0.11
C HIS A 25 0.69 21.69 -0.14
N GLU A 26 1.11 20.72 0.67
CA GLU A 26 2.27 19.90 0.38
C GLU A 26 1.83 18.72 -0.51
N TYR A 27 2.12 18.80 -1.81
CA TYR A 27 1.66 17.81 -2.79
C TYR A 27 2.57 16.58 -2.87
N THR A 28 3.81 16.68 -2.39
CA THR A 28 4.78 15.57 -2.48
C THR A 28 4.51 14.46 -1.48
N GLN A 29 3.72 14.73 -0.45
CA GLN A 29 3.39 13.81 0.64
C GLN A 29 4.63 13.22 1.36
N ARG A 30 5.77 13.89 1.27
CA ARG A 30 7.02 13.41 1.87
C ARG A 30 6.98 13.35 3.38
N SER A 31 6.26 14.27 4.01
CA SER A 31 6.07 14.35 5.47
C SER A 31 5.04 13.36 6.02
N ARG A 32 4.27 12.70 5.14
CA ARG A 32 3.17 11.83 5.58
C ARG A 32 3.61 10.68 6.47
N SER A 33 4.74 10.05 6.18
CA SER A 33 5.26 8.97 7.01
C SER A 33 5.70 9.45 8.39
N PHE A 34 6.27 10.67 8.49
CA PHE A 34 6.59 11.29 9.76
C PHE A 34 5.32 11.53 10.61
N LEU A 35 4.26 12.05 9.99
CA LEU A 35 2.97 12.22 10.66
C LEU A 35 2.44 10.88 11.21
N TYR A 36 2.46 9.83 10.40
CA TYR A 36 1.93 8.53 10.82
C TYR A 36 2.76 7.87 11.91
N VAL A 37 4.09 7.93 11.81
CA VAL A 37 4.95 7.38 12.88
C VAL A 37 4.83 8.17 14.17
N SER A 38 4.70 9.51 14.10
CA SER A 38 4.52 10.36 15.29
C SER A 38 3.21 10.09 16.01
N ILE A 39 2.10 9.98 15.26
CA ILE A 39 0.80 9.60 15.82
C ILE A 39 0.88 8.19 16.43
N GLY A 40 1.44 7.23 15.69
CA GLY A 40 1.60 5.86 16.19
C GLY A 40 2.45 5.79 17.46
N ALA A 41 3.55 6.53 17.51
CA ALA A 41 4.42 6.59 18.68
C ALA A 41 3.73 7.23 19.89
N THR A 42 2.97 8.31 19.67
CA THR A 42 2.18 8.95 20.74
C THR A 42 1.19 7.97 21.34
N ILE A 43 0.43 7.27 20.50
CA ILE A 43 -0.54 6.26 20.95
C ILE A 43 0.17 5.10 21.66
N ALA A 44 1.28 4.59 21.09
CA ALA A 44 2.05 3.53 21.70
C ALA A 44 2.51 3.93 23.13
N ARG A 45 3.03 5.15 23.29
CA ARG A 45 3.44 5.67 24.60
C ARG A 45 2.26 5.76 25.59
N MET A 46 1.11 6.22 25.14
CA MET A 46 -0.11 6.27 25.98
C MET A 46 -0.54 4.89 26.47
N LEU A 47 -0.22 3.84 25.70
CA LEU A 47 -0.51 2.44 26.02
C LEU A 47 0.68 1.70 26.65
N ASN A 48 1.74 2.39 27.06
CA ASN A 48 2.99 1.82 27.57
C ASN A 48 3.66 0.81 26.60
N LEU A 49 3.48 1.01 25.29
CA LEU A 49 4.16 0.23 24.26
C LEU A 49 5.42 0.95 23.79
N LYS A 50 6.43 0.19 23.38
CA LYS A 50 7.76 0.68 22.98
C LYS A 50 8.04 0.48 21.49
N SER A 51 7.01 0.30 20.69
CA SER A 51 7.19 0.09 19.25
C SER A 51 6.01 0.55 18.42
N VAL A 52 6.32 0.89 17.15
CA VAL A 52 5.35 1.10 16.07
C VAL A 52 5.73 0.20 14.90
N ARG A 53 4.76 -0.46 14.28
CA ARG A 53 4.96 -1.36 13.17
C ARG A 53 4.27 -0.88 11.91
N PHE A 54 5.01 -0.95 10.81
CA PHE A 54 4.50 -0.79 9.45
C PHE A 54 4.43 -2.16 8.77
N TYR A 55 3.56 -2.26 7.75
CA TYR A 55 3.31 -3.50 7.02
C TYR A 55 3.35 -3.25 5.50
N GLU A 56 4.28 -2.41 5.06
CA GLU A 56 4.43 -2.07 3.66
C GLU A 56 5.40 -3.05 2.98
N ASN A 57 5.03 -3.56 1.81
CA ASN A 57 5.87 -4.53 1.08
C ASN A 57 7.20 -3.91 0.63
N GLY A 58 8.20 -4.75 0.38
CA GLY A 58 9.57 -4.33 0.09
C GLY A 58 9.70 -3.53 -1.21
N VAL A 59 8.90 -3.85 -2.23
CA VAL A 59 8.93 -3.12 -3.52
C VAL A 59 8.60 -1.63 -3.31
N ILE A 60 7.58 -1.34 -2.52
CA ILE A 60 7.20 0.04 -2.18
C ILE A 60 8.21 0.65 -1.21
N SER A 61 8.60 -0.06 -0.15
CA SER A 61 9.50 0.44 0.89
C SER A 61 10.88 0.81 0.34
N LEU A 62 11.42 0.00 -0.56
CA LEU A 62 12.71 0.24 -1.22
C LEU A 62 12.59 1.13 -2.45
N ASN A 63 11.36 1.48 -2.84
CA ASN A 63 11.06 2.26 -4.04
C ASN A 63 11.67 1.62 -5.31
N LEU A 64 11.52 0.32 -5.45
CA LEU A 64 12.03 -0.42 -6.59
C LEU A 64 11.17 -0.13 -7.83
N PRO A 65 11.74 0.34 -8.93
CA PRO A 65 10.99 0.54 -10.17
C PRO A 65 10.70 -0.82 -10.80
N VAL A 66 9.44 -1.20 -10.87
CA VAL A 66 8.99 -2.42 -11.56
C VAL A 66 8.98 -2.26 -13.09
N CYS A 67 8.94 -1.00 -13.57
CA CYS A 67 9.05 -0.67 -15.00
C CYS A 67 9.60 0.76 -15.15
N ALA A 68 10.02 1.11 -16.37
CA ALA A 68 10.61 2.42 -16.67
C ALA A 68 9.66 3.59 -16.34
N GLN A 69 8.35 3.40 -16.53
CA GLN A 69 7.32 4.42 -16.33
C GLN A 69 7.15 4.84 -14.86
N VAL A 70 7.63 4.05 -13.91
CA VAL A 70 7.56 4.38 -12.47
C VAL A 70 8.91 4.77 -11.87
N VAL A 71 9.96 4.87 -12.68
CA VAL A 71 11.27 5.37 -12.24
C VAL A 71 11.12 6.81 -11.72
N GLY A 72 11.51 7.05 -10.48
CA GLY A 72 11.37 8.35 -9.81
C GLY A 72 9.93 8.73 -9.42
N GLY A 73 8.92 7.97 -9.84
CA GLY A 73 7.51 8.33 -9.70
C GLY A 73 6.94 8.22 -8.29
N ARG A 74 7.58 7.51 -7.37
CA ARG A 74 7.08 7.28 -6.00
C ARG A 74 8.16 7.59 -4.96
N ALA A 75 8.80 8.74 -5.10
CA ALA A 75 9.95 9.13 -4.30
C ALA A 75 9.65 9.41 -2.81
N THR A 76 8.48 9.04 -2.29
CA THR A 76 8.09 9.33 -0.91
C THR A 76 8.88 8.54 0.14
N ARG A 77 9.47 7.40 -0.23
CA ARG A 77 10.37 6.58 0.60
C ARG A 77 9.89 6.42 2.06
N THR A 78 8.58 6.30 2.24
CA THR A 78 7.91 6.42 3.54
C THR A 78 8.39 5.41 4.57
N THR A 79 8.68 4.18 4.13
CA THR A 79 9.12 3.06 4.96
C THR A 79 10.47 2.49 4.53
N HIS A 80 11.26 3.30 3.80
CA HIS A 80 12.63 2.92 3.44
C HIS A 80 13.47 2.67 4.70
N PRO A 81 14.32 1.63 4.77
CA PRO A 81 15.05 1.26 5.99
C PRO A 81 15.83 2.40 6.64
N ARG A 82 16.44 3.29 5.84
CA ARG A 82 17.14 4.48 6.39
C ARG A 82 16.20 5.47 7.05
N VAL A 83 14.99 5.64 6.52
CA VAL A 83 13.96 6.52 7.09
C VAL A 83 13.42 5.90 8.38
N MET A 84 13.15 4.60 8.38
CA MET A 84 12.71 3.86 9.57
C MET A 84 13.75 3.94 10.69
N LYS A 85 15.04 3.77 10.36
CA LYS A 85 16.13 3.95 11.33
C LYS A 85 16.18 5.36 11.89
N GLY A 86 16.05 6.40 11.05
CA GLY A 86 15.98 7.79 11.48
C GLY A 86 14.80 8.07 12.41
N PHE A 87 13.63 7.51 12.14
CA PHE A 87 12.48 7.61 13.06
C PHE A 87 12.74 6.90 14.38
N GLN A 88 13.33 5.71 14.35
CA GLN A 88 13.70 4.98 15.57
C GLN A 88 14.65 5.79 16.44
N ASP A 89 15.69 6.38 15.85
CA ASP A 89 16.67 7.18 16.58
C ASP A 89 16.03 8.44 17.19
N LEU A 90 15.24 9.15 16.40
CA LEU A 90 14.51 10.34 16.86
C LEU A 90 13.55 10.01 17.99
N LEU A 91 12.73 8.97 17.83
CA LEU A 91 11.72 8.60 18.81
C LEU A 91 12.35 8.03 20.09
N SER A 92 13.45 7.31 19.98
CA SER A 92 14.21 6.86 21.15
C SER A 92 14.80 8.06 21.95
N LEU A 93 15.30 9.08 21.24
CA LEU A 93 15.80 10.30 21.85
C LEU A 93 14.68 11.06 22.57
N VAL A 94 13.54 11.23 21.91
CA VAL A 94 12.37 11.92 22.49
C VAL A 94 11.78 11.14 23.68
N ALA A 95 11.79 9.81 23.60
CA ALA A 95 11.25 8.96 24.66
C ALA A 95 12.20 8.85 25.88
N GLY A 96 13.50 9.13 25.73
CA GLY A 96 14.54 8.88 26.73
C GLY A 96 14.84 7.40 26.96
N GLU A 97 14.32 6.52 26.11
CA GLU A 97 14.52 5.06 26.17
C GLU A 97 14.42 4.45 24.75
N PRO A 98 14.90 3.22 24.52
CA PRO A 98 14.80 2.56 23.24
C PRO A 98 13.34 2.44 22.76
N PHE A 99 13.07 2.92 21.54
CA PHE A 99 11.77 2.84 20.89
C PHE A 99 11.92 2.25 19.48
N ALA A 100 11.27 1.13 19.20
CA ALA A 100 11.40 0.42 17.94
C ALA A 100 10.44 0.95 16.87
N VAL A 101 10.95 1.09 15.64
CA VAL A 101 10.14 1.40 14.45
C VAL A 101 10.46 0.37 13.38
N GLU A 102 9.51 -0.51 13.12
CA GLU A 102 9.72 -1.73 12.34
C GLU A 102 8.84 -1.77 11.09
N ASN A 103 9.33 -2.38 10.01
CA ASN A 103 8.49 -2.81 8.89
C ASN A 103 8.61 -4.32 8.72
N LEU A 104 7.58 -5.05 9.13
CA LEU A 104 7.59 -6.51 9.14
C LEU A 104 7.52 -7.13 7.74
N TYR A 105 7.12 -6.35 6.71
CA TYR A 105 6.92 -6.83 5.34
C TYR A 105 7.98 -6.35 4.36
N ILE A 106 9.11 -5.85 4.86
CA ILE A 106 10.21 -5.36 4.01
C ILE A 106 10.74 -6.40 3.00
N TRP A 107 10.66 -7.68 3.34
CA TRP A 107 11.10 -8.80 2.49
C TRP A 107 9.95 -9.51 1.77
N LYS A 108 8.77 -8.93 1.79
CA LYS A 108 7.59 -9.47 1.11
C LYS A 108 7.28 -8.69 -0.14
N THR A 109 6.86 -9.39 -1.19
CA THR A 109 6.19 -8.80 -2.35
C THR A 109 4.73 -8.52 -2.01
N LYS A 110 4.02 -7.81 -2.88
CA LYS A 110 2.57 -7.62 -2.69
C LYS A 110 1.80 -8.95 -2.82
N ALA A 111 2.26 -9.86 -3.68
CA ALA A 111 1.69 -11.21 -3.78
C ALA A 111 1.85 -12.00 -2.47
N ASP A 112 3.01 -11.92 -1.82
CA ASP A 112 3.22 -12.53 -0.50
C ASP A 112 2.29 -11.93 0.56
N VAL A 113 2.03 -10.62 0.50
CA VAL A 113 1.08 -9.98 1.43
C VAL A 113 -0.34 -10.49 1.20
N VAL A 114 -0.76 -10.61 -0.07
CA VAL A 114 -2.07 -11.21 -0.39
C VAL A 114 -2.14 -12.64 0.13
N LYS A 115 -1.08 -13.44 -0.05
CA LYS A 115 -1.01 -14.79 0.45
C LYS A 115 -1.11 -14.86 1.98
N VAL A 116 -0.44 -13.99 2.72
CA VAL A 116 -0.58 -13.90 4.18
C VAL A 116 -2.04 -13.66 4.59
N ILE A 117 -2.78 -12.83 3.85
CA ILE A 117 -4.20 -12.55 4.12
C ILE A 117 -5.06 -13.79 3.86
N THR A 118 -4.80 -14.50 2.77
CA THR A 118 -5.55 -15.73 2.41
C THR A 118 -5.26 -16.88 3.36
N ASP A 119 -3.98 -17.10 3.70
CA ASP A 119 -3.55 -18.14 4.63
C ASP A 119 -4.13 -17.93 6.05
N ALA A 120 -4.34 -16.67 6.42
CA ALA A 120 -5.03 -16.31 7.67
C ALA A 120 -6.57 -16.48 7.61
N GLY A 121 -7.13 -16.98 6.51
CA GLY A 121 -8.57 -17.09 6.31
C GLY A 121 -9.31 -15.74 6.22
N CYS A 122 -8.57 -14.66 5.95
CA CYS A 122 -9.09 -13.29 5.89
C CYS A 122 -9.30 -12.78 4.46
N HIS A 123 -9.42 -13.68 3.49
CA HIS A 123 -9.53 -13.37 2.07
C HIS A 123 -10.67 -12.39 1.72
N ASP A 124 -11.78 -12.41 2.49
CA ASP A 124 -12.88 -11.45 2.29
C ASP A 124 -12.45 -9.98 2.45
N LEU A 125 -11.34 -9.73 3.15
CA LEU A 125 -10.82 -8.36 3.34
C LEU A 125 -10.18 -7.79 2.07
N ILE A 126 -9.79 -8.64 1.13
CA ILE A 126 -9.15 -8.23 -0.13
C ILE A 126 -10.07 -7.28 -0.89
N LYS A 127 -11.34 -7.64 -1.06
CA LYS A 127 -12.34 -6.82 -1.78
C LYS A 127 -12.60 -5.45 -1.13
N HIS A 128 -12.34 -5.31 0.17
CA HIS A 128 -12.56 -4.06 0.91
C HIS A 128 -11.31 -3.16 0.94
N SER A 129 -10.16 -3.65 0.46
CA SER A 129 -8.95 -2.84 0.40
C SER A 129 -8.94 -1.98 -0.88
N MET A 130 -8.53 -0.73 -0.78
CA MET A 130 -8.46 0.22 -1.89
C MET A 130 -7.02 0.68 -2.10
N THR A 131 -6.53 0.57 -3.33
CA THR A 131 -5.15 0.94 -3.69
C THR A 131 -5.07 1.92 -4.86
N CYS A 132 -6.19 2.20 -5.55
CA CYS A 132 -6.20 3.08 -6.70
C CYS A 132 -5.73 4.50 -6.34
N THR A 133 -4.81 5.06 -7.14
CA THR A 133 -4.35 6.45 -6.98
C THR A 133 -5.21 7.46 -7.72
N HIS A 134 -6.04 7.00 -8.66
CA HIS A 134 -6.98 7.84 -9.41
C HIS A 134 -8.35 7.83 -8.71
N THR A 135 -8.40 8.35 -7.50
CA THR A 135 -9.62 8.33 -6.67
C THR A 135 -10.79 9.06 -7.31
N TRP A 136 -10.52 10.03 -8.21
CA TRP A 136 -11.54 10.75 -8.98
C TRP A 136 -12.22 9.93 -10.09
N GLU A 137 -11.61 8.80 -10.49
CA GLU A 137 -12.19 7.87 -11.47
C GLU A 137 -13.03 6.76 -10.81
N MET A 138 -13.05 6.71 -9.48
CA MET A 138 -13.75 5.67 -8.73
C MET A 138 -15.24 5.93 -8.71
N THR A 139 -16.00 4.85 -8.83
CA THR A 139 -17.45 4.83 -8.69
C THR A 139 -17.85 3.77 -7.65
N ASN A 140 -19.14 3.71 -7.31
CA ASN A 140 -19.66 2.64 -6.45
C ASN A 140 -19.50 1.25 -7.09
N GLN A 141 -19.50 1.17 -8.42
CA GLN A 141 -19.31 -0.07 -9.17
C GLN A 141 -17.83 -0.39 -9.39
N HIS A 142 -17.06 0.61 -9.82
CA HIS A 142 -15.63 0.44 -10.12
C HIS A 142 -14.79 1.15 -9.06
N THR A 143 -14.30 0.41 -8.09
CA THR A 143 -13.43 0.93 -7.02
C THR A 143 -11.97 1.08 -7.45
N HIS A 144 -11.64 0.64 -8.67
CA HIS A 144 -10.30 0.68 -9.24
C HIS A 144 -10.33 1.10 -10.70
N CYS A 145 -9.44 1.99 -11.13
CA CYS A 145 -9.36 2.41 -12.55
C CYS A 145 -8.78 1.33 -13.47
N GLY A 146 -7.98 0.40 -12.92
CA GLY A 146 -7.34 -0.69 -13.63
C GLY A 146 -6.04 -0.34 -14.35
N GLY A 147 -5.85 0.92 -14.76
CA GLY A 147 -4.70 1.34 -15.58
C GLY A 147 -3.57 2.04 -14.82
N CYS A 148 -3.75 2.45 -13.56
CA CYS A 148 -2.66 3.03 -12.79
C CYS A 148 -1.74 1.95 -12.23
N SER A 149 -0.48 2.31 -11.98
CA SER A 149 0.53 1.37 -11.48
C SER A 149 0.12 0.65 -10.18
N GLN A 150 -0.70 1.28 -9.33
CA GLN A 150 -1.21 0.64 -8.11
C GLN A 150 -2.28 -0.41 -8.40
N CYS A 151 -3.15 -0.15 -9.38
CA CYS A 151 -4.16 -1.13 -9.81
C CYS A 151 -3.51 -2.32 -10.49
N ILE A 152 -2.52 -2.07 -11.36
CA ILE A 152 -1.75 -3.13 -12.05
C ILE A 152 -1.01 -3.99 -11.02
N ASP A 153 -0.29 -3.36 -10.09
CA ASP A 153 0.45 -4.04 -9.03
C ASP A 153 -0.49 -4.87 -8.13
N ARG A 154 -1.66 -4.32 -7.78
CA ARG A 154 -2.69 -5.05 -7.03
C ARG A 154 -3.20 -6.26 -7.80
N ARG A 155 -3.65 -6.04 -9.05
CA ARG A 155 -4.26 -7.10 -9.85
C ARG A 155 -3.27 -8.22 -10.14
N PHE A 156 -2.03 -7.86 -10.50
CA PHE A 156 -0.95 -8.83 -10.65
C PHE A 156 -0.73 -9.64 -9.37
N ALA A 157 -0.65 -8.99 -8.20
CA ALA A 157 -0.41 -9.66 -6.93
C ALA A 157 -1.53 -10.63 -6.55
N VAL A 158 -2.77 -10.25 -6.81
CA VAL A 158 -3.94 -11.11 -6.54
C VAL A 158 -3.96 -12.33 -7.44
N LEU A 159 -3.69 -12.14 -8.75
CA LEU A 159 -3.59 -13.25 -9.72
C LEU A 159 -2.41 -14.18 -9.37
N ALA A 160 -1.24 -13.63 -9.06
CA ALA A 160 -0.07 -14.40 -8.67
C ALA A 160 -0.28 -15.20 -7.37
N ALA A 161 -1.08 -14.67 -6.44
CA ALA A 161 -1.46 -15.34 -5.20
C ALA A 161 -2.64 -16.32 -5.38
N LYS A 162 -3.21 -16.46 -6.57
CA LYS A 162 -4.41 -17.27 -6.88
C LYS A 162 -5.61 -16.89 -6.02
N ALA A 163 -5.79 -15.59 -5.79
CA ALA A 163 -6.85 -15.02 -4.94
C ALA A 163 -7.86 -14.17 -5.73
N ASP A 164 -7.91 -14.33 -7.05
CA ASP A 164 -8.73 -13.56 -7.99
C ASP A 164 -10.24 -13.66 -7.71
N GLN A 165 -10.71 -14.78 -7.18
CA GLN A 165 -12.08 -14.95 -6.71
C GLN A 165 -12.48 -13.96 -5.60
N HIS A 166 -11.51 -13.36 -4.90
CA HIS A 166 -11.72 -12.38 -3.83
C HIS A 166 -11.47 -10.94 -4.27
N ASP A 167 -11.10 -10.75 -5.53
CA ASP A 167 -10.88 -9.45 -6.16
C ASP A 167 -11.47 -9.44 -7.57
N PRO A 168 -12.83 -9.42 -7.69
CA PRO A 168 -13.53 -9.56 -8.96
C PRO A 168 -13.08 -8.51 -10.00
N ALA A 169 -12.95 -8.94 -11.26
CA ALA A 169 -12.55 -8.06 -12.37
C ALA A 169 -13.53 -6.89 -12.57
N GLU A 170 -14.79 -7.07 -12.20
CA GLU A 170 -15.86 -6.07 -12.28
C GLU A 170 -15.63 -4.85 -11.38
N HIS A 171 -14.75 -4.98 -10.36
CA HIS A 171 -14.35 -3.85 -9.51
C HIS A 171 -13.38 -2.90 -10.23
N TYR A 172 -12.83 -3.33 -11.36
CA TYR A 172 -11.94 -2.52 -12.18
C TYR A 172 -12.71 -1.93 -13.37
N LYS A 173 -12.51 -0.64 -13.63
CA LYS A 173 -13.03 0.00 -14.84
C LYS A 173 -12.49 -0.69 -16.11
N PHE A 174 -11.27 -1.21 -16.01
CA PHE A 174 -10.62 -2.01 -17.03
C PHE A 174 -9.57 -2.93 -16.37
N ASP A 175 -9.64 -4.24 -16.65
CA ASP A 175 -8.63 -5.19 -16.19
C ASP A 175 -7.61 -5.46 -17.31
N VAL A 176 -6.42 -4.87 -17.18
CA VAL A 176 -5.35 -4.93 -18.18
C VAL A 176 -4.82 -6.36 -18.43
N PHE A 177 -5.00 -7.27 -17.48
CA PHE A 177 -4.51 -8.66 -17.62
C PHE A 177 -5.51 -9.59 -18.28
N THR A 178 -6.80 -9.32 -18.20
CA THR A 178 -7.86 -10.23 -18.64
C THR A 178 -8.73 -9.67 -19.76
N GLN A 179 -8.69 -8.36 -20.01
CA GLN A 179 -9.51 -7.72 -21.03
C GLN A 179 -8.68 -7.23 -22.20
N SER A 180 -9.23 -7.45 -23.44
CA SER A 180 -8.68 -6.88 -24.66
C SER A 180 -9.16 -5.44 -24.84
N ARG A 181 -8.28 -4.53 -25.25
CA ARG A 181 -8.66 -3.17 -25.65
C ARG A 181 -8.84 -3.07 -27.16
N ASP A 182 -9.85 -2.31 -27.59
CA ASP A 182 -10.00 -1.94 -28.99
C ASP A 182 -8.82 -1.09 -29.47
N ALA A 183 -8.46 -1.29 -30.76
CA ALA A 183 -7.30 -0.65 -31.38
C ALA A 183 -7.34 0.88 -31.40
N GLN A 184 -8.51 1.48 -31.18
CA GLN A 184 -8.70 2.93 -31.18
C GLN A 184 -8.21 3.65 -29.90
N ASP A 185 -7.93 2.94 -28.80
CA ASP A 185 -7.51 3.53 -27.52
C ASP A 185 -5.97 3.55 -27.37
N GLN A 186 -5.26 3.90 -28.45
CA GLN A 186 -3.79 3.89 -28.53
C GLN A 186 -3.11 4.84 -27.52
N LYS A 187 -3.81 5.85 -27.00
CA LYS A 187 -3.26 6.79 -26.01
C LYS A 187 -2.95 6.18 -24.64
N LYS A 188 -3.37 4.93 -24.38
CA LYS A 188 -3.23 4.28 -23.07
C LYS A 188 -2.35 3.03 -23.08
N ASN A 189 -1.36 2.96 -23.97
CA ASN A 189 -0.42 1.83 -23.99
C ASN A 189 0.51 1.73 -22.77
N VAL A 190 0.58 2.78 -21.94
CA VAL A 190 1.46 2.79 -20.76
C VAL A 190 1.08 1.71 -19.76
N ASP A 191 -0.20 1.45 -19.57
CA ASP A 191 -0.68 0.39 -18.66
C ASP A 191 -0.35 -1.02 -19.18
N LYS A 192 -0.46 -1.25 -20.50
CA LYS A 192 -0.05 -2.52 -21.12
C LYS A 192 1.46 -2.75 -20.98
N ILE A 193 2.26 -1.73 -21.20
CA ILE A 193 3.73 -1.79 -21.03
C ILE A 193 4.07 -2.10 -19.57
N MET A 194 3.39 -1.46 -18.62
CA MET A 194 3.58 -1.76 -17.20
C MET A 194 3.19 -3.21 -16.89
N ALA A 195 2.04 -3.68 -17.35
CA ALA A 195 1.58 -5.05 -17.12
C ALA A 195 2.55 -6.08 -17.74
N ALA A 196 3.04 -5.84 -18.95
CA ALA A 196 4.04 -6.69 -19.58
C ALA A 196 5.32 -6.78 -18.75
N ALA A 197 5.80 -5.66 -18.20
CA ALA A 197 6.99 -5.66 -17.35
C ALA A 197 6.81 -6.49 -16.07
N TYR A 198 5.61 -6.54 -15.49
CA TYR A 198 5.32 -7.44 -14.36
C TYR A 198 5.38 -8.91 -14.78
N LEU A 199 4.82 -9.26 -15.94
CA LEU A 199 4.83 -10.64 -16.45
C LEU A 199 6.26 -11.10 -16.80
N GLU A 200 7.05 -10.24 -17.45
CA GLU A 200 8.45 -10.55 -17.78
C GLU A 200 9.29 -10.83 -16.53
N ARG A 201 9.13 -10.01 -15.48
CA ARG A 201 9.85 -10.22 -14.23
C ARG A 201 9.39 -11.44 -13.43
N ALA A 202 8.14 -11.84 -13.58
CA ALA A 202 7.65 -13.05 -12.93
C ALA A 202 8.18 -14.34 -13.59
N ASN A 203 8.67 -14.24 -14.83
CA ASN A 203 9.22 -15.37 -15.61
C ASN A 203 10.76 -15.47 -15.51
N GLN A 204 11.43 -14.56 -14.83
CA GLN A 204 12.86 -14.59 -14.53
C GLN A 204 13.14 -15.28 -13.19
#